data_6240228e0c55efa55cb176379d485d57
#
_entry.id   6240228e0c55efa55cb176379d485d57
#
_cell.length_a   1.000
_cell.length_b   1.000
_cell.length_c   1.000
_cell.angle_alpha   90.00
_cell.angle_beta   90.00
_cell.angle_gamma   90.00
#
_symmetry.space_group_name_H-M   'P 1'
#
loop_
_entity.id
_entity.type
_entity.pdbx_description
1 polymer ?
#
loop_
_entity_poly.entity_id
_entity_poly.type
_entity_poly.pdbx_seq_one_letter_code
_entity_poly.pdbx_strand_id
1 'polypeptide(L)'
;MPVYIAQKDAAGGLHWDQALKGFIFLIWALFQNIVPIFSGGFTDRYGYKKSFLVALSLIFCGYILLGTQRELIPFIIGTIILGIGSGIFRPTIQASISISVSPETEAKAWSIYVMLINVAVMLTPPLSKFMKEISWSSVFFASAGLTLLNFLIVLFYRQLPENKSELYQKARDVFKGIYTNLLKSDMIWFLLSMSGFIIIYMQFYETLPNFIIDWSDTSALAVNLYLPDFMLINSPNGRMISYEWIYNFNSVLVILFVVFVASITKNFNRLKVISSGIILAAFGLQLCGLSREGYFLIGGVILYTFGEMTVNPKFLEHLSKKAQAEQKALYMGYLNLSYTIGLSIGALSGGFIYKHFGEKAFLASRYLEEFYGIKEMNLSNSFEKLRNVANLDTSALTNLLWNHYQPLFIWLPFVFIGIISALSIYILNKRKNNNNL
;
A
#
# COMPACT_ATOMS: atom_id res chain seq x y z
N MET A 1 8.51 11.00 -6.27
CA MET A 1 7.56 12.11 -6.40
C MET A 1 7.47 13.02 -5.17
N PRO A 2 7.26 12.57 -3.93
CA PRO A 2 7.08 13.47 -2.78
C PRO A 2 8.23 14.46 -2.59
N VAL A 3 9.45 13.94 -2.68
CA VAL A 3 10.69 14.74 -2.57
C VAL A 3 10.81 15.79 -3.69
N TYR A 4 10.52 15.39 -4.93
CA TYR A 4 10.54 16.28 -6.09
C TYR A 4 9.57 17.46 -5.96
N ILE A 5 8.38 17.20 -5.44
CA ILE A 5 7.33 18.22 -5.36
C ILE A 5 7.57 19.20 -4.22
N ALA A 6 7.93 18.73 -3.02
CA ALA A 6 7.81 19.57 -1.82
C ALA A 6 9.09 19.74 -0.99
N GLN A 7 10.15 18.97 -1.23
CA GLN A 7 11.35 19.09 -0.41
C GLN A 7 12.17 20.31 -0.83
N LYS A 8 12.37 21.24 0.11
CA LYS A 8 13.02 22.53 -0.17
C LYS A 8 14.50 22.40 -0.51
N ASP A 9 15.18 21.41 0.07
CA ASP A 9 16.62 21.19 -0.13
C ASP A 9 16.95 20.29 -1.34
N ALA A 10 15.93 19.83 -2.08
CA ALA A 10 16.13 18.97 -3.24
C ALA A 10 16.53 19.80 -4.46
N ALA A 11 17.80 19.77 -4.85
CA ALA A 11 18.28 20.44 -6.05
C ALA A 11 17.43 20.06 -7.27
N GLY A 12 16.90 21.07 -7.98
CA GLY A 12 16.07 20.89 -9.17
C GLY A 12 14.63 20.40 -8.91
N GLY A 13 14.19 20.33 -7.66
CA GLY A 13 12.79 20.05 -7.28
C GLY A 13 11.84 21.20 -7.63
N LEU A 14 10.54 20.97 -7.44
CA LEU A 14 9.50 21.99 -7.66
C LEU A 14 9.35 22.94 -6.47
N HIS A 15 9.74 22.51 -5.27
CA HIS A 15 9.69 23.27 -4.01
C HIS A 15 8.30 23.80 -3.64
N TRP A 16 7.25 23.10 -4.07
CA TRP A 16 5.89 23.47 -3.75
C TRP A 16 5.56 23.19 -2.28
N ASP A 17 4.44 23.74 -1.82
CA ASP A 17 3.97 23.52 -0.45
C ASP A 17 3.56 22.07 -0.19
N GLN A 18 3.72 21.63 1.08
CA GLN A 18 3.36 20.26 1.51
C GLN A 18 1.86 19.99 1.37
N ALA A 19 1.00 21.01 1.59
CA ALA A 19 -0.44 20.86 1.40
C ALA A 19 -0.79 20.63 -0.08
N LEU A 20 -0.14 21.37 -0.99
CA LEU A 20 -0.31 21.20 -2.43
C LEU A 20 0.19 19.83 -2.90
N LYS A 21 1.30 19.35 -2.36
CA LYS A 21 1.76 17.97 -2.59
C LYS A 21 0.67 16.97 -2.19
N GLY A 22 0.13 17.11 -0.99
CA GLY A 22 -0.96 16.24 -0.51
C GLY A 22 -2.17 16.25 -1.44
N PHE A 23 -2.56 17.42 -1.94
CA PHE A 23 -3.65 17.56 -2.89
C PHE A 23 -3.37 16.87 -4.24
N ILE A 24 -2.16 16.98 -4.77
CA ILE A 24 -1.74 16.29 -6.00
C ILE A 24 -1.81 14.77 -5.83
N PHE A 25 -1.32 14.26 -4.69
CA PHE A 25 -1.40 12.83 -4.39
C PHE A 25 -2.83 12.34 -4.19
N LEU A 26 -3.68 13.16 -3.55
CA LEU A 26 -5.10 12.85 -3.43
C LEU A 26 -5.78 12.72 -4.81
N ILE A 27 -5.53 13.67 -5.71
CA ILE A 27 -6.06 13.62 -7.09
C ILE A 27 -5.61 12.33 -7.78
N TRP A 28 -4.30 12.04 -7.74
CA TRP A 28 -3.76 10.82 -8.33
C TRP A 28 -4.40 9.55 -7.75
N ALA A 29 -4.48 9.46 -6.43
CA ALA A 29 -5.06 8.31 -5.74
C ALA A 29 -6.55 8.13 -6.06
N LEU A 30 -7.32 9.22 -6.15
CA LEU A 30 -8.74 9.16 -6.54
C LEU A 30 -8.91 8.57 -7.94
N PHE A 31 -8.20 9.10 -8.92
CA PHE A 31 -8.31 8.59 -10.30
C PHE A 31 -7.79 7.17 -10.42
N GLN A 32 -6.66 6.84 -9.77
CA GLN A 32 -6.08 5.50 -9.80
C GLN A 32 -6.97 4.43 -9.16
N ASN A 33 -7.78 4.77 -8.18
CA ASN A 33 -8.60 3.80 -7.45
C ASN A 33 -10.10 3.83 -7.83
N ILE A 34 -10.63 4.96 -8.29
CA ILE A 34 -12.03 5.04 -8.73
C ILE A 34 -12.19 4.56 -10.16
N VAL A 35 -11.28 4.93 -11.06
CA VAL A 35 -11.35 4.53 -12.48
C VAL A 35 -11.43 3.00 -12.67
N PRO A 36 -10.70 2.15 -11.92
CA PRO A 36 -10.81 0.70 -12.05
C PRO A 36 -12.20 0.14 -11.86
N ILE A 37 -13.02 0.77 -11.00
CA ILE A 37 -14.38 0.32 -10.71
C ILE A 37 -15.24 0.34 -11.98
N PHE A 38 -15.00 1.34 -12.84
CA PHE A 38 -15.73 1.51 -14.10
C PHE A 38 -15.00 0.86 -15.29
N SER A 39 -13.67 1.03 -15.37
CA SER A 39 -12.88 0.59 -16.53
C SER A 39 -12.85 -0.92 -16.70
N GLY A 40 -13.02 -1.70 -15.64
CA GLY A 40 -13.09 -3.16 -15.72
C GLY A 40 -14.22 -3.66 -16.63
N GLY A 41 -15.43 -3.12 -16.49
CA GLY A 41 -16.55 -3.47 -17.36
C GLY A 41 -16.38 -3.01 -18.82
N PHE A 42 -15.70 -1.88 -19.04
CA PHE A 42 -15.34 -1.46 -20.39
C PHE A 42 -14.26 -2.34 -21.01
N THR A 43 -13.30 -2.82 -20.18
CA THR A 43 -12.28 -3.78 -20.63
C THR A 43 -12.92 -5.09 -21.09
N ASP A 44 -13.88 -5.63 -20.35
CA ASP A 44 -14.60 -6.85 -20.72
C ASP A 44 -15.38 -6.66 -22.06
N ARG A 45 -15.86 -5.44 -22.32
CA ARG A 45 -16.59 -5.12 -23.56
C ARG A 45 -15.69 -4.92 -24.78
N TYR A 46 -14.59 -4.14 -24.63
CA TYR A 46 -13.76 -3.71 -25.76
C TYR A 46 -12.55 -4.59 -26.00
N GLY A 47 -12.26 -5.48 -25.05
CA GLY A 47 -11.18 -6.44 -25.09
C GLY A 47 -9.88 -5.97 -24.42
N TYR A 48 -9.14 -6.92 -23.91
CA TYR A 48 -7.95 -6.68 -23.08
C TYR A 48 -6.83 -5.97 -23.84
N LYS A 49 -6.52 -6.40 -25.10
CA LYS A 49 -5.45 -5.79 -25.89
C LYS A 49 -5.69 -4.30 -26.14
N LYS A 50 -6.92 -3.91 -26.50
CA LYS A 50 -7.27 -2.50 -26.73
C LYS A 50 -7.19 -1.70 -25.43
N SER A 51 -7.69 -2.25 -24.33
CA SER A 51 -7.63 -1.61 -23.01
C SER A 51 -6.18 -1.43 -22.54
N PHE A 52 -5.29 -2.39 -22.78
CA PHE A 52 -3.85 -2.22 -22.52
C PHE A 52 -3.25 -1.07 -23.33
N LEU A 53 -3.52 -1.02 -24.64
CA LEU A 53 -2.97 0.03 -25.51
C LEU A 53 -3.44 1.42 -25.06
N VAL A 54 -4.74 1.59 -24.75
CA VAL A 54 -5.28 2.87 -24.23
C VAL A 54 -4.63 3.22 -22.90
N ALA A 55 -4.56 2.28 -21.95
CA ALA A 55 -3.96 2.49 -20.64
C ALA A 55 -2.49 2.91 -20.75
N LEU A 56 -1.69 2.19 -21.53
CA LEU A 56 -0.27 2.48 -21.73
C LEU A 56 -0.05 3.82 -22.43
N SER A 57 -0.92 4.20 -23.39
CA SER A 57 -0.86 5.54 -24.04
C SER A 57 -1.05 6.63 -23.02
N LEU A 58 -2.06 6.51 -22.15
CA LEU A 58 -2.32 7.49 -21.09
C LEU A 58 -1.18 7.54 -20.07
N ILE A 59 -0.64 6.39 -19.63
CA ILE A 59 0.49 6.32 -18.70
C ILE A 59 1.72 7.00 -19.31
N PHE A 60 2.03 6.70 -20.58
CA PHE A 60 3.14 7.31 -21.30
C PHE A 60 3.00 8.83 -21.39
N CYS A 61 1.83 9.33 -21.85
CA CYS A 61 1.57 10.75 -21.93
C CYS A 61 1.65 11.43 -20.55
N GLY A 62 1.13 10.79 -19.52
CA GLY A 62 1.21 11.27 -18.14
C GLY A 62 2.66 11.44 -17.69
N TYR A 63 3.52 10.45 -17.90
CA TYR A 63 4.95 10.56 -17.55
C TYR A 63 5.69 11.62 -18.36
N ILE A 64 5.39 11.78 -19.65
CA ILE A 64 5.99 12.84 -20.49
C ILE A 64 5.59 14.23 -19.96
N LEU A 65 4.31 14.44 -19.64
CA LEU A 65 3.85 15.70 -19.07
C LEU A 65 4.54 16.00 -17.72
N LEU A 66 4.62 15.02 -16.81
CA LEU A 66 5.28 15.19 -15.52
C LEU A 66 6.78 15.42 -15.64
N GLY A 67 7.43 14.87 -16.66
CA GLY A 67 8.87 15.06 -16.91
C GLY A 67 9.21 16.39 -17.59
N THR A 68 8.30 16.97 -18.36
CA THR A 68 8.52 18.19 -19.14
C THR A 68 7.95 19.44 -18.49
N GLN A 69 6.84 19.31 -17.74
CA GLN A 69 6.13 20.44 -17.18
C GLN A 69 6.51 20.70 -15.73
N ARG A 70 6.71 21.99 -15.40
CA ARG A 70 6.99 22.45 -14.03
C ARG A 70 5.92 23.37 -13.47
N GLU A 71 4.97 23.79 -14.32
CA GLU A 71 3.82 24.58 -13.90
C GLU A 71 2.73 23.71 -13.28
N LEU A 72 1.98 24.26 -12.34
CA LEU A 72 1.01 23.54 -11.53
C LEU A 72 -0.09 22.88 -12.35
N ILE A 73 -0.73 23.64 -13.25
CA ILE A 73 -1.89 23.15 -14.01
C ILE A 73 -1.51 21.99 -14.95
N PRO A 74 -0.48 22.13 -15.82
CA PRO A 74 -0.02 21.01 -16.66
C PRO A 74 0.45 19.81 -15.86
N PHE A 75 1.07 20.01 -14.69
CA PHE A 75 1.50 18.92 -13.82
C PHE A 75 0.32 18.17 -13.22
N ILE A 76 -0.72 18.86 -12.78
CA ILE A 76 -1.98 18.25 -12.31
C ILE A 76 -2.65 17.45 -13.43
N ILE A 77 -2.71 18.01 -14.65
CA ILE A 77 -3.26 17.31 -15.83
C ILE A 77 -2.48 16.01 -16.09
N GLY A 78 -1.14 16.06 -16.07
CA GLY A 78 -0.28 14.89 -16.20
C GLY A 78 -0.56 13.85 -15.11
N THR A 79 -0.76 14.29 -13.89
CA THR A 79 -1.11 13.43 -12.73
C THR A 79 -2.46 12.74 -12.92
N ILE A 80 -3.47 13.45 -13.41
CA ILE A 80 -4.81 12.91 -13.70
C ILE A 80 -4.72 11.87 -14.82
N ILE A 81 -4.06 12.19 -15.92
CA ILE A 81 -3.86 11.29 -17.07
C ILE A 81 -3.15 10.01 -16.62
N LEU A 82 -2.08 10.14 -15.83
CA LEU A 82 -1.35 9.00 -15.25
C LEU A 82 -2.26 8.16 -14.36
N GLY A 83 -3.07 8.80 -13.50
CA GLY A 83 -4.03 8.14 -12.61
C GLY A 83 -5.08 7.34 -13.37
N ILE A 84 -5.66 7.94 -14.44
CA ILE A 84 -6.65 7.28 -15.30
C ILE A 84 -6.01 6.08 -16.02
N GLY A 85 -4.83 6.26 -16.62
CA GLY A 85 -4.11 5.20 -17.32
C GLY A 85 -3.80 4.01 -16.40
N SER A 86 -3.26 4.29 -15.21
CA SER A 86 -2.99 3.26 -14.19
C SER A 86 -4.27 2.58 -13.71
N GLY A 87 -5.35 3.32 -13.59
CA GLY A 87 -6.67 2.81 -13.20
C GLY A 87 -7.30 1.88 -14.25
N ILE A 88 -7.02 2.05 -15.54
CA ILE A 88 -7.43 1.11 -16.60
C ILE A 88 -6.50 -0.09 -16.64
N PHE A 89 -5.19 0.11 -16.45
CA PHE A 89 -4.17 -0.94 -16.58
C PHE A 89 -4.35 -2.06 -15.54
N ARG A 90 -4.61 -1.71 -14.27
CA ARG A 90 -4.72 -2.67 -13.17
C ARG A 90 -5.78 -3.75 -13.39
N PRO A 91 -7.07 -3.44 -13.57
CA PRO A 91 -8.08 -4.48 -13.76
C PRO A 91 -7.85 -5.26 -15.05
N THR A 92 -7.29 -4.63 -16.09
CA THR A 92 -6.98 -5.28 -17.36
C THR A 92 -5.94 -6.38 -17.19
N ILE A 93 -4.81 -6.12 -16.50
CA ILE A 93 -3.77 -7.13 -16.27
C ILE A 93 -4.28 -8.24 -15.33
N GLN A 94 -5.01 -7.89 -14.28
CA GLN A 94 -5.54 -8.86 -13.35
C GLN A 94 -6.56 -9.80 -14.01
N ALA A 95 -7.46 -9.26 -14.82
CA ALA A 95 -8.42 -10.05 -15.56
C ALA A 95 -7.72 -10.92 -16.62
N SER A 96 -6.72 -10.39 -17.32
CA SER A 96 -5.92 -11.15 -18.28
C SER A 96 -5.23 -12.37 -17.62
N ILE A 97 -4.69 -12.22 -16.41
CA ILE A 97 -4.16 -13.34 -15.62
C ILE A 97 -5.28 -14.33 -15.30
N SER A 98 -6.42 -13.83 -14.80
CA SER A 98 -7.55 -14.65 -14.38
C SER A 98 -8.12 -15.54 -15.48
N ILE A 99 -8.15 -15.08 -16.73
CA ILE A 99 -8.63 -15.87 -17.87
C ILE A 99 -7.56 -16.80 -18.47
N SER A 100 -6.28 -16.56 -18.16
CA SER A 100 -5.15 -17.32 -18.72
C SER A 100 -4.76 -18.53 -17.87
N VAL A 101 -5.34 -18.73 -16.70
CA VAL A 101 -4.95 -19.76 -15.73
C VAL A 101 -6.09 -20.76 -15.50
N SER A 102 -5.71 -22.03 -15.28
CA SER A 102 -6.69 -23.04 -14.85
C SER A 102 -7.03 -22.92 -13.35
N PRO A 103 -8.18 -23.42 -12.89
CA PRO A 103 -8.56 -23.38 -11.47
C PRO A 103 -7.53 -23.98 -10.51
N GLU A 104 -6.75 -24.98 -10.97
CA GLU A 104 -5.72 -25.66 -10.17
C GLU A 104 -4.47 -24.77 -10.00
N THR A 105 -4.17 -23.91 -10.99
CA THR A 105 -2.97 -23.05 -11.00
C THR A 105 -3.24 -21.61 -10.57
N GLU A 106 -4.51 -21.25 -10.36
CA GLU A 106 -4.93 -19.87 -10.09
C GLU A 106 -4.28 -19.28 -8.83
N ALA A 107 -4.25 -20.02 -7.73
CA ALA A 107 -3.63 -19.57 -6.49
C ALA A 107 -2.12 -19.30 -6.65
N LYS A 108 -1.42 -20.13 -7.44
CA LYS A 108 -0.01 -19.96 -7.77
C LYS A 108 0.21 -18.73 -8.65
N ALA A 109 -0.64 -18.53 -9.65
CA ALA A 109 -0.54 -17.38 -10.55
C ALA A 109 -0.71 -16.05 -9.80
N TRP A 110 -1.68 -15.95 -8.89
CA TRP A 110 -1.85 -14.76 -8.06
C TRP A 110 -0.68 -14.51 -7.13
N SER A 111 -0.06 -15.56 -6.61
CA SER A 111 1.13 -15.44 -5.76
C SER A 111 2.34 -14.97 -6.54
N ILE A 112 2.54 -15.47 -7.77
CA ILE A 112 3.59 -14.99 -8.68
C ILE A 112 3.36 -13.52 -9.04
N TYR A 113 2.12 -13.13 -9.32
CA TYR A 113 1.77 -11.73 -9.59
C TYR A 113 2.15 -10.81 -8.43
N VAL A 114 1.80 -11.18 -7.19
CA VAL A 114 2.15 -10.42 -5.99
C VAL A 114 3.67 -10.40 -5.79
N MET A 115 4.35 -11.52 -6.01
CA MET A 115 5.83 -11.59 -5.95
C MET A 115 6.48 -10.62 -6.93
N LEU A 116 6.02 -10.60 -8.19
CA LEU A 116 6.57 -9.70 -9.22
C LEU A 116 6.35 -8.23 -8.90
N ILE A 117 5.20 -7.86 -8.30
CA ILE A 117 4.97 -6.50 -7.79
C ILE A 117 6.02 -6.14 -6.74
N ASN A 118 6.32 -7.04 -5.80
CA ASN A 118 7.32 -6.79 -4.76
C ASN A 118 8.75 -6.71 -5.31
N VAL A 119 9.09 -7.49 -6.33
CA VAL A 119 10.35 -7.34 -7.07
C VAL A 119 10.46 -5.93 -7.66
N ALA A 120 9.39 -5.44 -8.30
CA ALA A 120 9.37 -4.09 -8.85
C ALA A 120 9.50 -3.02 -7.76
N VAL A 121 8.80 -3.17 -6.62
CA VAL A 121 8.89 -2.26 -5.47
C VAL A 121 10.33 -2.23 -4.92
N MET A 122 10.99 -3.37 -4.82
CA MET A 122 12.37 -3.47 -4.34
C MET A 122 13.38 -2.80 -5.29
N LEU A 123 13.17 -2.91 -6.59
CA LEU A 123 14.07 -2.36 -7.62
C LEU A 123 13.85 -0.86 -7.88
N THR A 124 12.66 -0.33 -7.58
CA THR A 124 12.30 1.06 -7.89
C THR A 124 13.17 2.11 -7.17
N PRO A 125 13.46 2.02 -5.84
CA PRO A 125 14.26 3.02 -5.17
C PRO A 125 15.69 3.14 -5.70
N PRO A 126 16.48 2.07 -5.92
CA PRO A 126 17.80 2.15 -6.51
C PRO A 126 17.79 2.78 -7.91
N LEU A 127 16.84 2.34 -8.76
CA LEU A 127 16.70 2.89 -10.12
C LEU A 127 16.34 4.37 -10.08
N SER A 128 15.42 4.77 -9.22
CA SER A 128 15.02 6.17 -9.05
C SER A 128 16.18 7.02 -8.55
N LYS A 129 17.01 6.51 -7.63
CA LYS A 129 18.21 7.21 -7.13
C LYS A 129 19.18 7.45 -8.27
N PHE A 130 19.52 6.42 -9.05
CA PHE A 130 20.43 6.54 -10.19
C PHE A 130 19.92 7.54 -11.25
N MET A 131 18.63 7.48 -11.59
CA MET A 131 18.03 8.43 -12.54
C MET A 131 18.01 9.87 -11.99
N LYS A 132 17.76 10.04 -10.69
CA LYS A 132 17.74 11.34 -10.02
C LYS A 132 19.11 12.03 -10.03
N GLU A 133 20.20 11.29 -9.98
CA GLU A 133 21.56 11.83 -10.08
C GLU A 133 21.80 12.54 -11.42
N ILE A 134 21.09 12.13 -12.49
CA ILE A 134 21.11 12.80 -13.79
C ILE A 134 20.19 14.04 -13.75
N SER A 135 18.92 13.84 -13.48
CA SER A 135 17.91 14.89 -13.29
C SER A 135 16.59 14.32 -12.76
N TRP A 136 15.72 15.16 -12.19
CA TRP A 136 14.37 14.74 -11.83
C TRP A 136 13.52 14.33 -13.03
N SER A 137 13.66 15.02 -14.17
CA SER A 137 12.99 14.68 -15.42
C SER A 137 13.38 13.30 -15.92
N SER A 138 14.63 12.86 -15.71
CA SER A 138 15.10 11.53 -16.10
C SER A 138 14.35 10.40 -15.42
N VAL A 139 13.87 10.61 -14.17
CA VAL A 139 13.01 9.61 -13.48
C VAL A 139 11.70 9.39 -14.23
N PHE A 140 11.08 10.48 -14.69
CA PHE A 140 9.82 10.38 -15.46
C PHE A 140 10.04 9.83 -16.86
N PHE A 141 11.12 10.24 -17.53
CA PHE A 141 11.46 9.72 -18.86
C PHE A 141 11.86 8.24 -18.81
N ALA A 142 12.57 7.79 -17.78
CA ALA A 142 12.83 6.36 -17.57
C ALA A 142 11.53 5.58 -17.38
N SER A 143 10.57 6.11 -16.62
CA SER A 143 9.24 5.49 -16.46
C SER A 143 8.45 5.47 -17.77
N ALA A 144 8.53 6.53 -18.58
CA ALA A 144 7.95 6.55 -19.94
C ALA A 144 8.60 5.51 -20.84
N GLY A 145 9.95 5.37 -20.79
CA GLY A 145 10.69 4.35 -21.55
C GLY A 145 10.27 2.93 -21.16
N LEU A 146 10.13 2.63 -19.88
CA LEU A 146 9.60 1.35 -19.39
C LEU A 146 8.15 1.11 -19.87
N THR A 147 7.34 2.17 -19.98
CA THR A 147 5.99 2.07 -20.52
C THR A 147 6.01 1.71 -22.01
N LEU A 148 6.95 2.26 -22.79
CA LEU A 148 7.15 1.87 -24.20
C LEU A 148 7.56 0.40 -24.35
N LEU A 149 8.40 -0.14 -23.45
CA LEU A 149 8.70 -1.58 -23.45
C LEU A 149 7.44 -2.42 -23.22
N ASN A 150 6.56 -1.99 -22.33
CA ASN A 150 5.26 -2.65 -22.15
C ASN A 150 4.39 -2.59 -23.41
N PHE A 151 4.44 -1.51 -24.19
CA PHE A 151 3.77 -1.44 -25.50
C PHE A 151 4.26 -2.55 -26.43
N LEU A 152 5.58 -2.74 -26.53
CA LEU A 152 6.15 -3.81 -27.36
C LEU A 152 5.65 -5.18 -26.92
N ILE A 153 5.60 -5.45 -25.61
CA ILE A 153 5.07 -6.70 -25.07
C ILE A 153 3.60 -6.90 -25.46
N VAL A 154 2.78 -5.84 -25.36
CA VAL A 154 1.35 -5.91 -25.71
C VAL A 154 1.12 -6.11 -27.21
N LEU A 155 2.02 -5.69 -28.09
CA LEU A 155 1.91 -6.00 -29.52
C LEU A 155 1.94 -7.51 -29.77
N PHE A 156 2.76 -8.25 -29.04
CA PHE A 156 2.86 -9.72 -29.10
C PHE A 156 1.80 -10.44 -28.27
N TYR A 157 1.03 -9.71 -27.45
CA TYR A 157 -0.05 -10.28 -26.66
C TYR A 157 -1.12 -10.89 -27.59
N ARG A 158 -1.26 -12.21 -27.50
CA ARG A 158 -2.34 -12.93 -28.19
C ARG A 158 -3.57 -12.87 -27.29
N GLN A 159 -4.56 -12.12 -27.76
CA GLN A 159 -5.86 -12.11 -27.10
C GLN A 159 -6.46 -13.52 -27.23
N LEU A 160 -6.78 -14.12 -26.09
CA LEU A 160 -7.56 -15.36 -26.08
C LEU A 160 -8.88 -15.11 -26.81
N PRO A 161 -9.46 -16.10 -27.55
CA PRO A 161 -10.71 -15.92 -28.25
C PRO A 161 -11.74 -15.35 -27.29
N GLU A 162 -12.10 -14.11 -27.52
CA GLU A 162 -13.16 -13.43 -26.78
C GLU A 162 -14.48 -14.11 -27.17
N ASN A 163 -15.13 -14.75 -26.22
CA ASN A 163 -16.56 -14.74 -26.26
C ASN A 163 -16.93 -13.27 -26.07
N LYS A 164 -17.15 -12.53 -27.17
CA LYS A 164 -17.66 -11.16 -27.15
C LYS A 164 -18.89 -11.23 -26.25
N SER A 165 -18.80 -10.59 -25.08
CA SER A 165 -19.85 -10.73 -24.12
C SER A 165 -21.12 -10.14 -24.73
N GLU A 166 -22.06 -10.98 -25.10
CA GLU A 166 -23.41 -10.56 -25.51
C GLU A 166 -24.08 -9.74 -24.39
N LEU A 167 -23.56 -9.89 -23.16
CA LEU A 167 -24.01 -9.21 -21.95
C LEU A 167 -23.91 -7.67 -22.03
N TYR A 168 -22.91 -7.10 -22.74
CA TYR A 168 -22.66 -5.65 -22.75
C TYR A 168 -22.72 -5.06 -24.16
N GLN A 169 -23.87 -5.20 -24.84
CA GLN A 169 -24.06 -4.66 -26.19
C GLN A 169 -23.96 -3.14 -26.24
N LYS A 170 -24.38 -2.43 -25.19
CA LYS A 170 -24.36 -0.96 -25.08
C LYS A 170 -23.56 -0.51 -23.86
N ALA A 171 -22.98 0.70 -23.91
CA ALA A 171 -22.29 1.28 -22.75
C ALA A 171 -23.18 1.37 -21.50
N ARG A 172 -24.49 1.62 -21.69
CA ARG A 172 -25.49 1.64 -20.62
C ARG A 172 -25.58 0.30 -19.88
N ASP A 173 -25.42 -0.83 -20.59
CA ASP A 173 -25.49 -2.17 -20.01
C ASP A 173 -24.28 -2.43 -19.13
N VAL A 174 -23.09 -1.86 -19.47
CA VAL A 174 -21.89 -1.88 -18.63
C VAL A 174 -22.18 -1.19 -17.29
N PHE A 175 -22.70 0.02 -17.30
CA PHE A 175 -23.03 0.75 -16.06
C PHE A 175 -24.09 0.02 -15.23
N LYS A 176 -25.13 -0.52 -15.87
CA LYS A 176 -26.14 -1.33 -15.19
C LYS A 176 -25.53 -2.58 -14.57
N GLY A 177 -24.64 -3.27 -15.28
CA GLY A 177 -23.91 -4.44 -14.80
C GLY A 177 -23.01 -4.11 -13.60
N ILE A 178 -22.28 -2.99 -13.65
CA ILE A 178 -21.46 -2.49 -12.54
C ILE A 178 -22.33 -2.34 -11.29
N TYR A 179 -23.41 -1.56 -11.38
CA TYR A 179 -24.29 -1.28 -10.26
C TYR A 179 -24.95 -2.53 -9.71
N THR A 180 -25.53 -3.38 -10.58
CA THR A 180 -26.25 -4.60 -10.20
C THR A 180 -25.34 -5.63 -9.52
N ASN A 181 -24.11 -5.82 -10.02
CA ASN A 181 -23.18 -6.78 -9.46
C ASN A 181 -22.51 -6.29 -8.18
N LEU A 182 -22.18 -4.99 -8.11
CA LEU A 182 -21.58 -4.37 -6.93
C LEU A 182 -22.52 -4.42 -5.73
N LEU A 183 -23.81 -4.15 -5.94
CA LEU A 183 -24.82 -4.10 -4.89
C LEU A 183 -25.33 -5.50 -4.45
N LYS A 184 -24.83 -6.59 -5.04
CA LYS A 184 -25.10 -7.92 -4.46
C LYS A 184 -24.60 -7.93 -3.01
N SER A 185 -25.49 -8.25 -2.08
CA SER A 185 -25.23 -8.20 -0.63
C SER A 185 -23.89 -8.85 -0.23
N ASP A 186 -23.59 -10.03 -0.74
CA ASP A 186 -22.37 -10.76 -0.46
C ASP A 186 -21.10 -10.07 -1.00
N MET A 187 -21.22 -9.34 -2.13
CA MET A 187 -20.07 -8.66 -2.74
C MET A 187 -19.72 -7.42 -1.96
N ILE A 188 -20.70 -6.55 -1.72
CA ILE A 188 -20.45 -5.32 -0.98
C ILE A 188 -20.00 -5.59 0.45
N TRP A 189 -20.61 -6.59 1.11
CA TRP A 189 -20.20 -7.02 2.44
C TRP A 189 -18.72 -7.47 2.46
N PHE A 190 -18.32 -8.29 1.48
CA PHE A 190 -16.94 -8.75 1.34
C PHE A 190 -15.97 -7.58 1.12
N LEU A 191 -16.29 -6.68 0.18
CA LEU A 191 -15.43 -5.53 -0.14
C LEU A 191 -15.28 -4.56 1.03
N LEU A 192 -16.37 -4.28 1.76
CA LEU A 192 -16.33 -3.45 2.97
C LEU A 192 -15.50 -4.13 4.08
N SER A 193 -15.66 -5.44 4.26
CA SER A 193 -14.85 -6.18 5.21
C SER A 193 -13.35 -6.14 4.83
N MET A 194 -13.03 -6.27 3.56
CA MET A 194 -11.65 -6.17 3.07
C MET A 194 -11.06 -4.76 3.25
N SER A 195 -11.88 -3.71 3.27
CA SER A 195 -11.40 -2.35 3.57
C SER A 195 -10.74 -2.26 4.94
N GLY A 196 -11.18 -3.06 5.92
CA GLY A 196 -10.52 -3.15 7.23
C GLY A 196 -9.08 -3.68 7.15
N PHE A 197 -8.82 -4.67 6.30
CA PHE A 197 -7.45 -5.12 6.04
C PHE A 197 -6.62 -4.02 5.36
N ILE A 198 -7.20 -3.28 4.42
CA ILE A 198 -6.49 -2.20 3.73
C ILE A 198 -6.17 -1.03 4.69
N ILE A 199 -7.00 -0.78 5.70
CA ILE A 199 -6.68 0.18 6.78
C ILE A 199 -5.40 -0.25 7.52
N ILE A 200 -5.28 -1.54 7.89
CA ILE A 200 -4.09 -2.10 8.54
C ILE A 200 -2.87 -2.01 7.61
N TYR A 201 -3.06 -2.40 6.35
CA TYR A 201 -2.06 -2.31 5.30
C TYR A 201 -1.47 -0.90 5.20
N MET A 202 -2.33 0.13 5.24
CA MET A 202 -1.91 1.53 5.20
C MET A 202 -1.01 1.90 6.37
N GLN A 203 -1.30 1.41 7.58
CA GLN A 203 -0.49 1.70 8.76
C GLN A 203 0.94 1.16 8.66
N PHE A 204 1.10 -0.02 8.06
CA PHE A 204 2.44 -0.59 7.85
C PHE A 204 3.29 0.30 6.94
N TYR A 205 2.69 0.91 5.92
CA TYR A 205 3.41 1.69 4.92
C TYR A 205 3.54 3.19 5.24
N GLU A 206 2.67 3.76 6.06
CA GLU A 206 2.70 5.20 6.36
C GLU A 206 3.00 5.54 7.82
N THR A 207 2.47 4.77 8.77
CA THR A 207 2.63 5.06 10.21
C THR A 207 3.86 4.38 10.79
N LEU A 208 4.11 3.12 10.44
CA LEU A 208 5.22 2.34 11.00
C LEU A 208 6.60 2.97 10.72
N PRO A 209 6.92 3.53 9.54
CA PRO A 209 8.21 4.19 9.32
C PRO A 209 8.48 5.33 10.31
N ASN A 210 7.49 6.17 10.58
CA ASN A 210 7.61 7.24 11.56
C ASN A 210 7.79 6.68 12.99
N PHE A 211 7.04 5.64 13.33
CA PHE A 211 7.19 4.97 14.62
C PHE A 211 8.57 4.35 14.81
N ILE A 212 9.15 3.77 13.77
CA ILE A 212 10.52 3.23 13.81
C ILE A 212 11.52 4.35 14.12
N ILE A 213 11.43 5.48 13.43
CA ILE A 213 12.33 6.62 13.62
C ILE A 213 12.18 7.20 15.03
N ASP A 214 10.96 7.33 15.52
CA ASP A 214 10.69 7.96 16.81
C ASP A 214 11.03 7.06 18.01
N TRP A 215 10.74 5.77 17.91
CA TRP A 215 10.68 4.92 19.10
C TRP A 215 11.57 3.69 19.09
N SER A 216 11.83 3.10 17.91
CA SER A 216 12.52 1.82 17.85
C SER A 216 14.03 1.96 18.07
N ASP A 217 14.60 1.02 18.81
CA ASP A 217 16.04 0.87 18.98
C ASP A 217 16.50 -0.47 18.37
N THR A 218 17.18 -0.37 17.23
CA THR A 218 17.71 -1.54 16.52
C THR A 218 19.22 -1.70 16.67
N SER A 219 19.85 -0.97 17.60
CA SER A 219 21.32 -0.97 17.78
C SER A 219 21.85 -2.34 18.15
N ALA A 220 21.24 -3.01 19.13
CA ALA A 220 21.61 -4.38 19.52
C ALA A 220 21.48 -5.37 18.37
N LEU A 221 20.41 -5.25 17.57
CA LEU A 221 20.15 -6.10 16.41
C LEU A 221 21.19 -5.86 15.30
N ALA A 222 21.56 -4.60 15.06
CA ALA A 222 22.55 -4.22 14.05
C ALA A 222 23.94 -4.82 14.37
N VAL A 223 24.33 -4.80 15.65
CA VAL A 223 25.59 -5.40 16.12
C VAL A 223 25.54 -6.93 16.02
N ASN A 224 24.48 -7.55 16.50
CA ASN A 224 24.37 -9.02 16.54
C ASN A 224 24.29 -9.67 15.16
N LEU A 225 23.72 -8.96 14.16
CA LEU A 225 23.63 -9.46 12.79
C LEU A 225 24.81 -9.07 11.91
N TYR A 226 25.82 -8.35 12.43
CA TYR A 226 26.98 -7.88 11.66
C TYR A 226 26.59 -7.21 10.34
N LEU A 227 25.57 -6.32 10.38
CA LEU A 227 25.04 -5.71 9.17
C LEU A 227 26.05 -4.75 8.53
N PRO A 228 26.09 -4.70 7.18
CA PRO A 228 27.00 -3.81 6.47
C PRO A 228 26.64 -2.33 6.66
N ASP A 229 27.64 -1.47 6.58
CA ASP A 229 27.55 -0.04 6.86
C ASP A 229 26.46 0.69 6.04
N PHE A 230 26.23 0.28 4.82
CA PHE A 230 25.22 0.90 3.94
C PHE A 230 23.76 0.69 4.41
N MET A 231 23.54 -0.24 5.34
CA MET A 231 22.24 -0.50 5.97
C MET A 231 22.04 0.29 7.26
N LEU A 232 23.10 0.91 7.78
CA LEU A 232 23.12 1.51 9.10
C LEU A 232 23.10 3.04 9.04
N ILE A 233 22.51 3.63 10.07
CA ILE A 233 22.53 5.07 10.35
C ILE A 233 23.11 5.31 11.74
N ASN A 234 23.79 6.44 11.93
CA ASN A 234 24.26 6.86 13.25
C ASN A 234 23.08 7.43 14.05
N SER A 235 22.93 6.96 15.27
CA SER A 235 21.93 7.41 16.23
C SER A 235 22.59 7.67 17.58
N PRO A 236 21.97 8.44 18.49
CA PRO A 236 22.43 8.60 19.86
C PRO A 236 22.59 7.28 20.62
N ASN A 237 21.85 6.24 20.27
CA ASN A 237 21.94 4.90 20.86
C ASN A 237 22.98 4.01 20.16
N GLY A 238 23.80 4.54 19.26
CA GLY A 238 24.75 3.78 18.46
C GLY A 238 24.29 3.64 16.99
N ARG A 239 24.86 2.68 16.29
CA ARG A 239 24.52 2.39 14.88
C ARG A 239 23.23 1.59 14.81
N MET A 240 22.21 2.12 14.16
CA MET A 240 20.90 1.51 14.03
C MET A 240 20.60 1.14 12.57
N ILE A 241 19.72 0.17 12.35
CA ILE A 241 19.25 -0.19 11.01
C ILE A 241 18.35 0.94 10.50
N SER A 242 18.62 1.45 9.29
CA SER A 242 17.75 2.47 8.72
C SER A 242 16.36 1.90 8.41
N TYR A 243 15.32 2.72 8.58
CA TYR A 243 13.94 2.28 8.43
C TYR A 243 13.63 1.75 7.02
N GLU A 244 14.34 2.24 6.00
CA GLU A 244 14.18 1.81 4.61
C GLU A 244 14.50 0.32 4.44
N TRP A 245 15.52 -0.18 5.13
CA TRP A 245 15.87 -1.60 5.07
C TRP A 245 14.88 -2.48 5.83
N ILE A 246 14.37 -1.99 6.96
CA ILE A 246 13.33 -2.68 7.73
C ILE A 246 12.05 -2.79 6.88
N TYR A 247 11.69 -1.71 6.20
CA TYR A 247 10.57 -1.68 5.27
C TYR A 247 10.77 -2.61 4.07
N ASN A 248 11.94 -2.58 3.44
CA ASN A 248 12.27 -3.45 2.31
C ASN A 248 12.34 -4.94 2.71
N PHE A 249 12.58 -5.24 3.98
CA PHE A 249 12.58 -6.61 4.48
C PHE A 249 11.22 -7.31 4.27
N ASN A 250 10.10 -6.60 4.40
CA ASN A 250 8.79 -7.12 4.00
C ASN A 250 8.79 -7.59 2.54
N SER A 251 9.25 -6.76 1.60
CA SER A 251 9.28 -7.12 0.17
C SER A 251 10.17 -8.35 -0.10
N VAL A 252 11.32 -8.44 0.56
CA VAL A 252 12.21 -9.61 0.46
C VAL A 252 11.51 -10.88 0.95
N LEU A 253 10.83 -10.83 2.08
CA LEU A 253 10.07 -11.97 2.61
C LEU A 253 8.94 -12.39 1.65
N VAL A 254 8.23 -11.42 1.08
CA VAL A 254 7.17 -11.72 0.09
C VAL A 254 7.77 -12.42 -1.14
N ILE A 255 8.88 -11.92 -1.69
CA ILE A 255 9.54 -12.52 -2.86
C ILE A 255 9.92 -13.98 -2.57
N LEU A 256 10.47 -14.25 -1.39
CA LEU A 256 10.95 -15.58 -1.04
C LEU A 256 9.82 -16.56 -0.71
N PHE A 257 8.77 -16.12 -0.03
CA PHE A 257 7.84 -17.02 0.64
C PHE A 257 6.41 -17.01 0.10
N VAL A 258 5.97 -16.01 -0.68
CA VAL A 258 4.56 -15.90 -1.09
C VAL A 258 4.06 -17.11 -1.88
N VAL A 259 4.90 -17.68 -2.77
CA VAL A 259 4.52 -18.88 -3.54
C VAL A 259 4.42 -20.11 -2.65
N PHE A 260 5.30 -20.22 -1.66
CA PHE A 260 5.28 -21.30 -0.67
C PHE A 260 4.02 -21.22 0.21
N VAL A 261 3.70 -20.04 0.74
CA VAL A 261 2.48 -19.78 1.52
C VAL A 261 1.22 -20.11 0.72
N ALA A 262 1.19 -19.72 -0.57
CA ALA A 262 0.08 -20.06 -1.46
C ALA A 262 -0.06 -21.57 -1.67
N SER A 263 1.05 -22.30 -1.78
CA SER A 263 1.04 -23.76 -1.95
C SER A 263 0.47 -24.47 -0.71
N ILE A 264 0.85 -24.03 0.49
CA ILE A 264 0.32 -24.57 1.75
C ILE A 264 -1.19 -24.25 1.87
N THR A 265 -1.59 -23.04 1.51
CA THR A 265 -2.98 -22.58 1.69
C THR A 265 -3.92 -22.98 0.54
N LYS A 266 -3.42 -23.67 -0.49
CA LYS A 266 -4.16 -23.99 -1.72
C LYS A 266 -5.48 -24.71 -1.46
N ASN A 267 -5.46 -25.71 -0.58
CA ASN A 267 -6.61 -26.60 -0.32
C ASN A 267 -7.54 -26.07 0.78
N PHE A 268 -7.20 -24.99 1.44
CA PHE A 268 -8.04 -24.43 2.51
C PHE A 268 -9.11 -23.50 1.95
N ASN A 269 -10.21 -23.38 2.69
CA ASN A 269 -11.28 -22.45 2.36
C ASN A 269 -10.73 -21.00 2.30
N ARG A 270 -10.90 -20.35 1.16
CA ARG A 270 -10.34 -19.01 0.87
C ARG A 270 -10.72 -17.95 1.90
N LEU A 271 -12.00 -17.89 2.29
CA LEU A 271 -12.47 -16.90 3.25
C LEU A 271 -11.91 -17.14 4.66
N LYS A 272 -11.73 -18.40 5.07
CA LYS A 272 -11.05 -18.73 6.33
C LYS A 272 -9.58 -18.30 6.28
N VAL A 273 -8.90 -18.57 5.16
CA VAL A 273 -7.50 -18.18 4.96
C VAL A 273 -7.34 -16.66 5.00
N ILE A 274 -8.22 -15.91 4.33
CA ILE A 274 -8.22 -14.44 4.38
C ILE A 274 -8.44 -13.96 5.82
N SER A 275 -9.46 -14.50 6.52
CA SER A 275 -9.75 -14.11 7.91
C SER A 275 -8.57 -14.35 8.84
N SER A 276 -7.91 -15.51 8.77
CA SER A 276 -6.71 -15.80 9.58
C SER A 276 -5.53 -14.90 9.22
N GLY A 277 -5.33 -14.61 7.93
CA GLY A 277 -4.26 -13.72 7.47
C GLY A 277 -4.44 -12.27 7.95
N ILE A 278 -5.68 -11.77 7.98
CA ILE A 278 -5.97 -10.42 8.53
C ILE A 278 -5.62 -10.36 10.02
N ILE A 279 -5.99 -11.39 10.79
CA ILE A 279 -5.65 -11.47 12.22
C ILE A 279 -4.13 -11.49 12.39
N LEU A 280 -3.43 -12.30 11.60
CA LEU A 280 -1.98 -12.40 11.66
C LEU A 280 -1.30 -11.05 11.36
N ALA A 281 -1.77 -10.34 10.33
CA ALA A 281 -1.25 -9.00 9.97
C ALA A 281 -1.53 -7.97 11.07
N ALA A 282 -2.73 -7.97 11.66
CA ALA A 282 -3.10 -7.06 12.74
C ALA A 282 -2.23 -7.24 13.99
N PHE A 283 -2.03 -8.49 14.42
CA PHE A 283 -1.13 -8.79 15.53
C PHE A 283 0.33 -8.53 15.20
N GLY A 284 0.77 -8.76 13.96
CA GLY A 284 2.11 -8.40 13.50
C GLY A 284 2.38 -6.90 13.63
N LEU A 285 1.42 -6.07 13.23
CA LEU A 285 1.52 -4.63 13.39
C LEU A 285 1.59 -4.19 14.86
N GLN A 286 0.78 -4.80 15.73
CA GLN A 286 0.87 -4.57 17.19
C GLN A 286 2.22 -4.97 17.75
N LEU A 287 2.78 -6.11 17.30
CA LEU A 287 4.05 -6.61 17.76
C LEU A 287 5.20 -5.66 17.38
N CYS A 288 5.15 -5.01 16.20
CA CYS A 288 6.13 -4.01 15.80
C CYS A 288 6.26 -2.87 16.82
N GLY A 289 5.17 -2.51 17.49
CA GLY A 289 5.14 -1.42 18.46
C GLY A 289 5.06 -1.85 19.92
N LEU A 290 5.15 -3.15 20.22
CA LEU A 290 4.99 -3.66 21.58
C LEU A 290 6.16 -3.26 22.51
N SER A 291 7.34 -3.15 21.94
CA SER A 291 8.56 -2.74 22.63
C SER A 291 9.40 -1.85 21.71
N ARG A 292 10.32 -1.12 22.30
CA ARG A 292 11.31 -0.33 21.56
C ARG A 292 12.41 -1.19 20.94
N GLU A 293 12.56 -2.43 21.39
CA GLU A 293 13.61 -3.32 20.94
C GLU A 293 13.42 -3.80 19.50
N GLY A 294 14.48 -3.75 18.71
CA GLY A 294 14.49 -4.15 17.30
C GLY A 294 14.01 -5.57 17.03
N TYR A 295 14.15 -6.50 18.00
CA TYR A 295 13.66 -7.87 17.86
C TYR A 295 12.15 -7.97 17.77
N PHE A 296 11.41 -7.19 18.58
CA PHE A 296 9.95 -7.10 18.49
C PHE A 296 9.50 -6.50 17.16
N LEU A 297 10.21 -5.46 16.70
CA LEU A 297 9.95 -4.84 15.42
C LEU A 297 10.11 -5.85 14.27
N ILE A 298 11.24 -6.54 14.17
CA ILE A 298 11.48 -7.53 13.10
C ILE A 298 10.52 -8.71 13.20
N GLY A 299 10.27 -9.22 14.40
CA GLY A 299 9.26 -10.27 14.63
C GLY A 299 7.87 -9.83 14.16
N GLY A 300 7.48 -8.58 14.44
CA GLY A 300 6.23 -7.99 13.99
C GLY A 300 6.17 -7.85 12.47
N VAL A 301 7.24 -7.38 11.82
CA VAL A 301 7.33 -7.29 10.35
C VAL A 301 7.17 -8.68 9.72
N ILE A 302 7.85 -9.71 10.26
CA ILE A 302 7.70 -11.09 9.78
C ILE A 302 6.24 -11.53 9.89
N LEU A 303 5.63 -11.39 11.06
CA LEU A 303 4.25 -11.82 11.31
C LEU A 303 3.26 -11.09 10.41
N TYR A 304 3.40 -9.77 10.29
CA TYR A 304 2.61 -8.94 9.38
C TYR A 304 2.73 -9.42 7.93
N THR A 305 3.97 -9.65 7.47
CA THR A 305 4.25 -10.07 6.09
C THR A 305 3.63 -11.42 5.76
N PHE A 306 3.68 -12.39 6.68
CA PHE A 306 2.99 -13.68 6.49
C PHE A 306 1.47 -13.51 6.43
N GLY A 307 0.90 -12.61 7.23
CA GLY A 307 -0.51 -12.21 7.11
C GLY A 307 -0.84 -11.64 5.74
N GLU A 308 -0.05 -10.68 5.28
CA GLU A 308 -0.19 -10.03 3.98
C GLU A 308 -0.10 -11.02 2.81
N MET A 309 0.92 -11.89 2.81
CA MET A 309 1.10 -12.94 1.80
C MET A 309 -0.07 -13.92 1.74
N THR A 310 -0.75 -14.11 2.85
CA THR A 310 -1.93 -14.97 2.96
C THR A 310 -3.18 -14.27 2.40
N VAL A 311 -3.36 -12.97 2.65
CA VAL A 311 -4.55 -12.22 2.27
C VAL A 311 -4.54 -11.82 0.80
N ASN A 312 -3.49 -11.15 0.32
CA ASN A 312 -3.47 -10.52 -1.00
C ASN A 312 -3.73 -11.49 -2.17
N PRO A 313 -3.05 -12.66 -2.29
CA PRO A 313 -3.35 -13.59 -3.38
C PRO A 313 -4.75 -14.19 -3.27
N LYS A 314 -5.22 -14.48 -2.05
CA LYS A 314 -6.55 -15.07 -1.81
C LYS A 314 -7.68 -14.07 -2.05
N PHE A 315 -7.45 -12.78 -1.85
CA PHE A 315 -8.39 -11.72 -2.20
C PHE A 315 -8.63 -11.71 -3.72
N LEU A 316 -7.55 -11.69 -4.51
CA LEU A 316 -7.61 -11.73 -5.97
C LEU A 316 -8.26 -13.03 -6.46
N GLU A 317 -7.85 -14.17 -5.93
CA GLU A 317 -8.44 -15.49 -6.24
C GLU A 317 -9.95 -15.50 -5.93
N HIS A 318 -10.39 -14.91 -4.81
CA HIS A 318 -11.79 -14.87 -4.45
C HIS A 318 -12.64 -14.07 -5.45
N LEU A 319 -12.17 -12.90 -5.86
CA LEU A 319 -12.86 -12.06 -6.86
C LEU A 319 -12.87 -12.74 -8.23
N SER A 320 -11.74 -13.32 -8.65
CA SER A 320 -11.62 -14.06 -9.89
C SER A 320 -12.63 -15.19 -9.98
N LYS A 321 -12.75 -16.03 -8.94
CA LYS A 321 -13.68 -17.16 -8.91
C LYS A 321 -15.16 -16.77 -8.77
N LYS A 322 -15.47 -15.56 -8.30
CA LYS A 322 -16.84 -15.04 -8.27
C LYS A 322 -17.31 -14.50 -9.63
N ALA A 323 -16.37 -14.07 -10.46
CA ALA A 323 -16.66 -13.51 -11.75
C ALA A 323 -17.00 -14.58 -12.79
N GLN A 324 -18.03 -14.34 -13.61
CA GLN A 324 -18.23 -15.07 -14.85
C GLN A 324 -17.08 -14.75 -15.84
N ALA A 325 -16.86 -15.62 -16.81
CA ALA A 325 -15.75 -15.44 -17.76
C ALA A 325 -15.79 -14.07 -18.44
N GLU A 326 -16.98 -13.59 -18.77
CA GLU A 326 -17.24 -12.33 -19.45
C GLU A 326 -17.16 -11.08 -18.55
N GLN A 327 -17.00 -11.25 -17.24
CA GLN A 327 -17.03 -10.15 -16.25
C GLN A 327 -15.75 -10.11 -15.39
N LYS A 328 -14.67 -10.74 -15.82
CA LYS A 328 -13.44 -10.86 -15.03
C LYS A 328 -12.83 -9.49 -14.71
N ALA A 329 -12.71 -8.61 -15.70
CA ALA A 329 -12.13 -7.28 -15.49
C ALA A 329 -13.03 -6.40 -14.60
N LEU A 330 -14.35 -6.53 -14.74
CA LEU A 330 -15.29 -5.84 -13.86
C LEU A 330 -15.09 -6.20 -12.39
N TYR A 331 -15.02 -7.51 -12.08
CA TYR A 331 -14.82 -7.97 -10.71
C TYR A 331 -13.43 -7.62 -10.17
N MET A 332 -12.39 -7.64 -11.01
CA MET A 332 -11.06 -7.16 -10.62
C MET A 332 -11.06 -5.65 -10.34
N GLY A 333 -11.88 -4.88 -11.06
CA GLY A 333 -12.09 -3.46 -10.80
C GLY A 333 -12.68 -3.19 -9.41
N TYR A 334 -13.57 -4.04 -8.90
CA TYR A 334 -14.18 -3.90 -7.56
C TYR A 334 -13.18 -3.99 -6.41
N LEU A 335 -12.04 -4.65 -6.59
CA LEU A 335 -10.95 -4.67 -5.61
C LEU A 335 -10.60 -3.25 -5.15
N ASN A 336 -10.58 -2.30 -6.09
CA ASN A 336 -10.18 -0.92 -5.82
C ASN A 336 -11.18 -0.16 -4.94
N LEU A 337 -12.42 -0.62 -4.81
CA LEU A 337 -13.36 -0.05 -3.84
C LEU A 337 -12.87 -0.27 -2.40
N SER A 338 -12.40 -1.48 -2.09
CA SER A 338 -11.80 -1.77 -0.77
C SER A 338 -10.54 -0.93 -0.54
N TYR A 339 -9.71 -0.74 -1.57
CA TYR A 339 -8.54 0.12 -1.48
C TYR A 339 -8.92 1.59 -1.31
N THR A 340 -9.86 2.11 -2.07
CA THR A 340 -10.31 3.51 -1.94
C THR A 340 -10.79 3.81 -0.53
N ILE A 341 -11.68 2.96 0.01
CA ILE A 341 -12.22 3.12 1.36
C ILE A 341 -11.12 2.95 2.41
N GLY A 342 -10.36 1.85 2.31
CA GLY A 342 -9.36 1.48 3.30
C GLY A 342 -8.19 2.47 3.37
N LEU A 343 -7.66 2.92 2.22
CA LEU A 343 -6.57 3.90 2.18
C LEU A 343 -7.04 5.27 2.70
N SER A 344 -8.25 5.71 2.30
CA SER A 344 -8.77 7.01 2.76
C SER A 344 -8.98 7.04 4.27
N ILE A 345 -9.66 6.03 4.82
CA ILE A 345 -9.89 5.93 6.27
C ILE A 345 -8.57 5.69 7.00
N GLY A 346 -7.71 4.81 6.46
CA GLY A 346 -6.42 4.47 7.03
C GLY A 346 -5.49 5.68 7.16
N ALA A 347 -5.37 6.49 6.11
CA ALA A 347 -4.56 7.70 6.12
C ALA A 347 -5.05 8.73 7.14
N LEU A 348 -6.37 9.01 7.14
CA LEU A 348 -6.95 9.98 8.07
C LEU A 348 -6.83 9.51 9.53
N SER A 349 -7.20 8.26 9.81
CA SER A 349 -7.15 7.72 11.18
C SER A 349 -5.71 7.53 11.66
N GLY A 350 -4.82 7.02 10.80
CA GLY A 350 -3.40 6.85 11.12
C GLY A 350 -2.72 8.17 11.42
N GLY A 351 -2.90 9.17 10.57
CA GLY A 351 -2.34 10.50 10.76
C GLY A 351 -2.83 11.17 12.05
N PHE A 352 -4.15 11.09 12.34
CA PHE A 352 -4.73 11.63 13.56
C PHE A 352 -4.22 10.93 14.83
N ILE A 353 -4.27 9.58 14.83
CA ILE A 353 -3.85 8.79 15.99
C ILE A 353 -2.35 8.97 16.23
N TYR A 354 -1.53 8.90 15.17
CA TYR A 354 -0.09 9.05 15.31
C TYR A 354 0.29 10.43 15.83
N LYS A 355 -0.26 11.50 15.25
CA LYS A 355 0.01 12.88 15.68
C LYS A 355 -0.22 13.08 17.18
N HIS A 356 -1.35 12.62 17.71
CA HIS A 356 -1.73 12.94 19.10
C HIS A 356 -1.22 11.95 20.14
N PHE A 357 -0.92 10.71 19.74
CA PHE A 357 -0.57 9.62 20.66
C PHE A 357 0.76 8.93 20.35
N GLY A 358 1.36 9.19 19.19
CA GLY A 358 2.58 8.52 18.73
C GLY A 358 3.74 9.44 18.37
N GLU A 359 3.49 10.68 17.93
CA GLU A 359 4.55 11.58 17.47
C GLU A 359 5.39 12.10 18.62
N LYS A 360 6.67 11.71 18.65
CA LYS A 360 7.59 12.04 19.75
C LYS A 360 7.70 13.54 20.01
N ALA A 361 7.76 14.36 18.94
CA ALA A 361 7.86 15.80 19.05
C ALA A 361 6.61 16.41 19.69
N PHE A 362 5.43 15.96 19.32
CA PHE A 362 4.16 16.40 19.91
C PHE A 362 4.06 15.99 21.41
N LEU A 363 4.44 14.76 21.72
CA LEU A 363 4.43 14.27 23.12
C LEU A 363 5.46 15.01 23.98
N ALA A 364 6.61 15.37 23.41
CA ALA A 364 7.60 16.22 24.11
C ALA A 364 7.07 17.65 24.37
N SER A 365 6.37 18.24 23.39
CA SER A 365 5.72 19.56 23.56
C SER A 365 4.64 19.51 24.65
N ARG A 366 3.84 18.46 24.63
CA ARG A 366 2.80 18.22 25.63
C ARG A 366 3.40 18.02 27.04
N TYR A 367 4.49 17.28 27.17
CA TYR A 367 5.19 17.07 28.44
C TYR A 367 5.79 18.39 28.98
N LEU A 368 6.36 19.25 28.09
CA LEU A 368 6.82 20.60 28.47
C LEU A 368 5.68 21.46 29.04
N GLU A 369 4.50 21.42 28.41
CA GLU A 369 3.36 22.20 28.88
C GLU A 369 2.81 21.64 30.20
N GLU A 370 2.65 20.33 30.33
CA GLU A 370 2.07 19.66 31.48
C GLU A 370 2.94 19.77 32.77
N PHE A 371 4.28 19.61 32.63
CA PHE A 371 5.18 19.50 33.80
C PHE A 371 6.04 20.73 34.04
N TYR A 372 6.29 21.52 33.02
CA TYR A 372 7.17 22.71 33.13
C TYR A 372 6.42 24.01 32.84
N GLY A 373 5.16 23.98 32.45
CA GLY A 373 4.37 25.16 32.09
C GLY A 373 4.90 25.91 30.85
N ILE A 374 5.74 25.26 30.06
CA ILE A 374 6.38 25.84 28.88
C ILE A 374 5.59 25.45 27.66
N LYS A 375 4.91 26.43 27.04
CA LYS A 375 4.21 26.23 25.78
C LYS A 375 5.16 26.41 24.61
N GLU A 376 5.45 25.30 23.90
CA GLU A 376 6.28 25.31 22.70
C GLU A 376 5.42 25.28 21.47
N MET A 377 5.51 26.32 20.62
CA MET A 377 4.74 26.42 19.38
C MET A 377 5.44 25.73 18.20
N ASN A 378 6.77 25.55 18.29
CA ASN A 378 7.53 24.87 17.25
C ASN A 378 7.83 23.41 17.64
N LEU A 379 7.03 22.48 17.14
CA LEU A 379 7.17 21.05 17.44
C LEU A 379 8.55 20.48 17.12
N SER A 380 9.24 20.98 16.08
CA SER A 380 10.55 20.46 15.68
C SER A 380 11.62 20.65 16.77
N ASN A 381 11.47 21.66 17.63
CA ASN A 381 12.41 21.96 18.70
C ASN A 381 11.98 21.38 20.05
N SER A 382 10.77 20.84 20.15
CA SER A 382 10.17 20.45 21.44
C SER A 382 10.97 19.38 22.17
N PHE A 383 11.48 18.37 21.44
CA PHE A 383 12.26 17.30 22.04
C PHE A 383 13.61 17.80 22.58
N GLU A 384 14.32 18.63 21.81
CA GLU A 384 15.60 19.24 22.23
C GLU A 384 15.40 20.18 23.43
N LYS A 385 14.35 20.98 23.41
CA LYS A 385 14.03 21.89 24.51
C LYS A 385 13.71 21.12 25.78
N LEU A 386 12.91 20.05 25.68
CA LEU A 386 12.60 19.19 26.81
C LEU A 386 13.86 18.51 27.34
N ARG A 387 14.75 18.05 26.46
CA ARG A 387 16.02 17.45 26.85
C ARG A 387 16.86 18.42 27.69
N ASN A 388 16.95 19.68 27.27
CA ASN A 388 17.74 20.70 27.95
C ASN A 388 17.09 21.10 29.31
N VAL A 389 15.77 21.26 29.35
CA VAL A 389 15.02 21.62 30.58
C VAL A 389 15.04 20.49 31.60
N ALA A 390 14.86 19.25 31.15
CA ALA A 390 14.88 18.07 32.01
C ALA A 390 16.31 17.61 32.38
N ASN A 391 17.34 18.15 31.71
CA ASN A 391 18.75 17.76 31.85
C ASN A 391 18.96 16.24 31.69
N LEU A 392 18.32 15.66 30.66
CA LEU A 392 18.40 14.24 30.36
C LEU A 392 19.12 14.00 29.03
N ASP A 393 19.74 12.84 28.89
CA ASP A 393 20.22 12.41 27.57
C ASP A 393 19.05 11.96 26.67
N THR A 394 19.32 11.79 25.39
CA THR A 394 18.31 11.41 24.39
C THR A 394 17.63 10.08 24.69
N SER A 395 18.38 9.11 25.20
CA SER A 395 17.85 7.77 25.51
C SER A 395 16.96 7.79 26.75
N ALA A 396 17.42 8.44 27.83
CA ALA A 396 16.64 8.61 29.05
C ALA A 396 15.34 9.38 28.81
N LEU A 397 15.40 10.48 28.04
CA LEU A 397 14.22 11.25 27.68
C LEU A 397 13.25 10.44 26.82
N THR A 398 13.73 9.68 25.86
CA THR A 398 12.87 8.80 25.05
C THR A 398 12.21 7.73 25.91
N ASN A 399 12.93 7.15 26.89
CA ASN A 399 12.35 6.22 27.86
C ASN A 399 11.29 6.86 28.74
N LEU A 400 11.53 8.10 29.20
CA LEU A 400 10.56 8.86 29.99
C LEU A 400 9.25 9.04 29.23
N LEU A 401 9.32 9.55 27.98
CA LEU A 401 8.15 9.76 27.14
C LEU A 401 7.44 8.44 26.79
N TRP A 402 8.20 7.39 26.51
CA TRP A 402 7.65 6.06 26.24
C TRP A 402 6.85 5.53 27.43
N ASN A 403 7.41 5.58 28.62
CA ASN A 403 6.77 5.06 29.85
C ASN A 403 5.56 5.91 30.26
N HIS A 404 5.61 7.23 30.03
CA HIS A 404 4.54 8.14 30.42
C HIS A 404 3.33 8.08 29.48
N TYR A 405 3.58 8.16 28.14
CA TYR A 405 2.50 8.23 27.15
C TYR A 405 2.15 6.90 26.50
N GLN A 406 2.99 5.89 26.66
CA GLN A 406 2.79 4.54 26.16
C GLN A 406 2.36 4.50 24.66
N PRO A 407 3.18 5.01 23.73
CA PRO A 407 2.83 5.10 22.31
C PRO A 407 2.58 3.74 21.64
N LEU A 408 2.88 2.63 22.33
CA LEU A 408 2.51 1.27 21.89
C LEU A 408 1.01 1.10 21.63
N PHE A 409 0.17 1.89 22.29
CA PHE A 409 -1.30 1.76 22.18
C PHE A 409 -1.88 2.36 20.90
N ILE A 410 -1.09 3.09 20.09
CA ILE A 410 -1.56 3.61 18.79
C ILE A 410 -2.00 2.51 17.83
N TRP A 411 -1.50 1.28 18.01
CA TRP A 411 -1.81 0.14 17.15
C TRP A 411 -3.12 -0.56 17.51
N LEU A 412 -3.60 -0.44 18.75
CA LEU A 412 -4.82 -1.13 19.23
C LEU A 412 -6.07 -0.85 18.39
N PRO A 413 -6.38 0.40 17.98
CA PRO A 413 -7.53 0.65 17.11
C PRO A 413 -7.47 -0.14 15.81
N PHE A 414 -6.27 -0.30 15.23
CA PHE A 414 -6.08 -1.05 13.99
C PHE A 414 -6.19 -2.56 14.21
N VAL A 415 -5.75 -3.08 15.36
CA VAL A 415 -6.00 -4.47 15.76
C VAL A 415 -7.49 -4.75 15.87
N PHE A 416 -8.25 -3.87 16.51
CA PHE A 416 -9.71 -4.00 16.61
C PHE A 416 -10.38 -3.99 15.23
N ILE A 417 -9.98 -3.08 14.34
CA ILE A 417 -10.48 -3.03 12.95
C ILE A 417 -10.15 -4.36 12.25
N GLY A 418 -8.96 -4.90 12.44
CA GLY A 418 -8.55 -6.20 11.89
C GLY A 418 -9.41 -7.35 12.39
N ILE A 419 -9.68 -7.41 13.68
CA ILE A 419 -10.54 -8.43 14.28
C ILE A 419 -11.97 -8.32 13.72
N ILE A 420 -12.54 -7.12 13.66
CA ILE A 420 -13.87 -6.88 13.10
C ILE A 420 -13.93 -7.32 11.63
N SER A 421 -12.93 -6.94 10.83
CA SER A 421 -12.79 -7.34 9.43
C SER A 421 -12.74 -8.86 9.27
N ALA A 422 -11.88 -9.53 10.04
CA ALA A 422 -11.72 -10.97 10.01
C ALA A 422 -13.00 -11.72 10.43
N LEU A 423 -13.66 -11.27 11.49
CA LEU A 423 -14.92 -11.82 11.95
C LEU A 423 -16.03 -11.64 10.90
N SER A 424 -16.10 -10.47 10.28
CA SER A 424 -17.05 -10.17 9.22
C SER A 424 -16.91 -11.12 8.03
N ILE A 425 -15.68 -11.39 7.59
CA ILE A 425 -15.38 -12.35 6.52
C ILE A 425 -15.70 -13.80 6.96
N TYR A 426 -15.41 -14.14 8.20
CA TYR A 426 -15.74 -15.46 8.75
C TYR A 426 -17.25 -15.71 8.79
N ILE A 427 -18.05 -14.72 9.21
CA ILE A 427 -19.52 -14.78 9.20
C ILE A 427 -20.05 -14.96 7.77
N LEU A 428 -19.47 -14.24 6.79
CA LEU A 428 -19.81 -14.39 5.37
C LEU A 428 -19.58 -15.84 4.90
N ASN A 429 -18.47 -16.45 5.32
CA ASN A 429 -18.16 -17.83 5.00
C ASN A 429 -19.20 -18.82 5.59
N LYS A 430 -19.61 -18.61 6.85
CA LYS A 430 -20.60 -19.45 7.53
C LYS A 430 -21.98 -19.37 6.86
N ARG A 431 -22.44 -18.15 6.48
CA ARG A 431 -23.71 -17.96 5.75
C ARG A 431 -23.74 -18.71 4.42
N LYS A 432 -22.62 -18.71 3.67
CA LYS A 432 -22.53 -19.44 2.40
C LYS A 432 -22.62 -20.94 2.58
N ASN A 433 -22.00 -21.50 3.60
CA ASN A 433 -22.05 -22.92 3.86
C ASN A 433 -23.46 -23.36 4.24
N ASN A 434 -24.21 -22.55 4.99
CA ASN A 434 -25.59 -22.85 5.39
C ASN A 434 -26.60 -22.73 4.23
N ASN A 435 -26.32 -21.87 3.22
CA ASN A 435 -27.20 -21.75 2.05
C ASN A 435 -26.94 -22.81 0.97
N ASN A 436 -25.87 -23.59 1.11
CA ASN A 436 -25.53 -24.71 0.21
C ASN A 436 -25.89 -26.09 0.81
N LEU A 437 -26.47 -26.13 2.03
CA LEU A 437 -27.11 -27.27 2.67
C LEU A 437 -28.64 -27.16 2.51
#